data_e81076f83de3301280177515c4429d36
#
_entry.id   e81076f83de3301280177515c4429d36
#
_cell.length_a   1.000
_cell.length_b   1.000
_cell.length_c   1.000
_cell.angle_alpha   90.00
_cell.angle_beta   90.00
_cell.angle_gamma   90.00
#
_symmetry.space_group_name_H-M   'P 1'
#
loop_
_entity.id
_entity.type
_entity.pdbx_description
1 polymer ?
#
loop_
_entity_poly.entity_id
_entity_poly.type
_entity_poly.pdbx_seq_one_letter_code
_entity_poly.pdbx_strand_id
1 'polypeptide(L)'
;MKKSFKKITALLLTVLLVGALCLPAIAKPTEWISQSLSDIPIIRISGDGEKLIDEDGNKVFHYKDIGSVFKNDDDDGDDKETYRSIANILKPFLIQGLMFNNWDPYYENLQKEIGELFEHSLLDKNGNPQYGTGLRPERIEKMENVRHHDQAWRTPDGVKYYVQDRYWFYYDWRLDPIETADELKAFIDDILASTGCEQVGIIASCLGTNVVTAYLAVYPEHAAAHVRGVAYDGSVTMGAEMLSEAISGKFNIDAAAINRALRDCNAIGMFNVDEFVNVTLDMVADTGLLDNMLAIPKKLVYYRIVKGATSALALSTFYTWPSYWACVSPEDYDTAMEYVFGPEGSEKRTEYAGLIAKIENYNAVVRQHIPEILTGAVQSGVHFGVISKYGFQTLPICETNYLISDQFASVGRSSFGATTGTIYEDLSDEYLAARREAGFGDYLSPDGQIDASTCLFPESTWFIKGSSHSNWSDWELRLLYDIASSKEQLTVKDSCWPSRFVVYSYTNPDEDSDGEIEAMTTENCDTENWEADDSAKNANPFQKVIKAIKVWFGWLRALFDKLFRK
;
A
#
# COMPACT_ATOMS: atom_id res chain seq x y z
N MET A 1 45.70 -50.29 -24.19
CA MET A 1 45.15 -49.36 -23.18
C MET A 1 44.25 -48.27 -23.77
N LYS A 2 44.60 -47.51 -24.81
CA LYS A 2 43.76 -46.43 -25.36
C LYS A 2 42.36 -46.84 -25.91
N LYS A 3 42.19 -48.08 -26.43
CA LYS A 3 40.89 -48.58 -26.92
C LYS A 3 39.92 -48.97 -25.79
N SER A 4 40.44 -49.38 -24.64
CA SER A 4 39.60 -49.74 -23.48
C SER A 4 39.03 -48.50 -22.78
N PHE A 5 39.84 -47.44 -22.71
CA PHE A 5 39.40 -46.17 -22.08
C PHE A 5 38.25 -45.51 -22.84
N LYS A 6 38.32 -45.49 -24.18
CA LYS A 6 37.22 -44.95 -25.00
C LYS A 6 35.91 -45.73 -24.86
N LYS A 7 35.96 -47.04 -24.65
CA LYS A 7 34.76 -47.85 -24.40
C LYS A 7 34.14 -47.61 -23.03
N ILE A 8 34.96 -47.40 -22.01
CA ILE A 8 34.52 -47.11 -20.64
C ILE A 8 33.89 -45.68 -20.59
N THR A 9 34.55 -44.71 -21.26
CA THR A 9 34.00 -43.34 -21.35
C THR A 9 32.69 -43.28 -22.14
N ALA A 10 32.56 -44.04 -23.23
CA ALA A 10 31.31 -44.14 -23.98
C ALA A 10 30.21 -44.81 -23.16
N LEU A 11 30.54 -45.88 -22.40
CA LEU A 11 29.59 -46.55 -21.52
C LEU A 11 29.13 -45.65 -20.38
N LEU A 12 30.02 -44.88 -19.75
CA LEU A 12 29.71 -43.91 -18.72
C LEU A 12 28.82 -42.76 -19.25
N LEU A 13 29.15 -42.24 -20.44
CA LEU A 13 28.31 -41.23 -21.11
C LEU A 13 26.91 -41.78 -21.46
N THR A 14 26.81 -43.02 -21.92
CA THR A 14 25.53 -43.67 -22.22
C THR A 14 24.72 -43.90 -20.95
N VAL A 15 25.33 -44.31 -19.85
CA VAL A 15 24.67 -44.49 -18.53
C VAL A 15 24.19 -43.13 -17.98
N LEU A 16 25.02 -42.06 -18.12
CA LEU A 16 24.62 -40.69 -17.75
C LEU A 16 23.49 -40.16 -18.62
N LEU A 17 23.51 -40.41 -19.94
CA LEU A 17 22.42 -40.02 -20.84
C LEU A 17 21.12 -40.80 -20.57
N VAL A 18 21.20 -42.11 -20.35
CA VAL A 18 20.07 -42.95 -19.99
C VAL A 18 19.56 -42.58 -18.59
N GLY A 19 20.45 -42.28 -17.63
CA GLY A 19 20.06 -41.76 -16.31
C GLY A 19 19.35 -40.41 -16.39
N ALA A 20 19.82 -39.51 -17.26
CA ALA A 20 19.15 -38.22 -17.49
C ALA A 20 17.81 -38.35 -18.26
N LEU A 21 17.65 -39.40 -19.07
CA LEU A 21 16.38 -39.71 -19.76
C LEU A 21 15.41 -40.51 -18.88
N CYS A 22 15.88 -41.06 -17.76
CA CYS A 22 15.07 -41.79 -16.77
C CYS A 22 14.71 -40.95 -15.54
N LEU A 23 15.11 -39.67 -15.50
CA LEU A 23 14.44 -38.75 -14.60
C LEU A 23 13.01 -38.65 -15.12
N PRO A 24 11.99 -39.00 -14.32
CA PRO A 24 10.64 -38.70 -14.74
C PRO A 24 10.67 -37.19 -15.04
N ALA A 25 10.43 -36.82 -16.30
CA ALA A 25 9.99 -35.50 -16.58
C ALA A 25 8.76 -35.36 -15.66
N ILE A 26 8.86 -34.56 -14.62
CA ILE A 26 7.69 -34.11 -13.89
C ILE A 26 6.93 -33.36 -14.98
N ALA A 27 6.03 -34.10 -15.64
CA ALA A 27 5.15 -33.54 -16.62
C ALA A 27 4.38 -32.46 -15.83
N LYS A 28 4.67 -31.20 -16.11
CA LYS A 28 3.84 -30.12 -15.60
C LYS A 28 2.41 -30.53 -15.93
N PRO A 29 1.50 -30.56 -14.96
CA PRO A 29 0.13 -30.94 -15.25
C PRO A 29 -0.37 -30.05 -16.38
N THR A 30 -0.64 -30.60 -17.53
CA THR A 30 -1.17 -29.89 -18.69
C THR A 30 -2.68 -29.74 -18.61
N GLU A 31 -3.31 -30.34 -17.62
CA GLU A 31 -4.76 -30.26 -17.40
C GLU A 31 -5.04 -29.33 -16.22
N TRP A 32 -5.84 -28.32 -16.52
CA TRP A 32 -6.40 -27.41 -15.55
C TRP A 32 -7.47 -28.17 -14.76
N ILE A 33 -7.26 -28.39 -13.48
CA ILE A 33 -8.34 -28.86 -12.61
C ILE A 33 -9.22 -27.65 -12.33
N SER A 34 -10.35 -27.56 -13.03
CA SER A 34 -11.42 -26.63 -12.69
C SER A 34 -12.06 -27.11 -11.39
N GLN A 35 -11.65 -26.56 -10.30
CA GLN A 35 -12.28 -26.81 -9.00
C GLN A 35 -12.83 -25.48 -8.50
N SER A 36 -14.13 -25.43 -8.24
CA SER A 36 -14.69 -24.31 -7.48
C SER A 36 -14.05 -24.33 -6.10
N LEU A 37 -13.35 -23.26 -5.76
CA LEU A 37 -12.71 -23.09 -4.45
C LEU A 37 -13.70 -22.75 -3.35
N SER A 38 -14.91 -22.35 -3.73
CA SER A 38 -15.92 -21.93 -2.80
C SER A 38 -17.29 -22.47 -3.19
N ASP A 39 -18.07 -22.87 -2.21
CA ASP A 39 -19.49 -23.21 -2.33
C ASP A 39 -20.40 -21.99 -2.14
N ILE A 40 -19.83 -20.80 -1.92
CA ILE A 40 -20.51 -19.52 -1.74
C ILE A 40 -19.88 -18.44 -2.64
N PRO A 41 -20.65 -17.39 -2.97
CA PRO A 41 -20.11 -16.22 -3.65
C PRO A 41 -19.04 -15.53 -2.83
N ILE A 42 -17.97 -15.06 -3.49
CA ILE A 42 -16.89 -14.31 -2.86
C ILE A 42 -16.89 -12.87 -3.37
N ILE A 43 -17.02 -11.92 -2.46
CA ILE A 43 -16.94 -10.49 -2.73
C ILE A 43 -15.52 -10.01 -2.49
N ARG A 44 -14.95 -9.33 -3.47
CA ARG A 44 -13.66 -8.67 -3.34
C ARG A 44 -13.83 -7.17 -3.31
N ILE A 45 -13.22 -6.55 -2.30
CA ILE A 45 -13.24 -5.12 -2.05
C ILE A 45 -11.79 -4.65 -1.98
N SER A 46 -11.36 -3.89 -2.98
CA SER A 46 -10.00 -3.32 -3.00
C SER A 46 -9.99 -1.92 -2.38
N GLY A 47 -8.80 -1.34 -2.25
CA GLY A 47 -8.62 0.04 -1.81
C GLY A 47 -8.97 1.06 -2.91
N ASP A 48 -8.12 2.04 -3.09
CA ASP A 48 -8.28 3.18 -3.99
C ASP A 48 -7.91 2.91 -5.46
N GLY A 49 -7.99 1.66 -5.89
CA GLY A 49 -7.54 1.25 -7.23
C GLY A 49 -8.47 1.59 -8.39
N GLU A 50 -9.74 1.97 -8.12
CA GLU A 50 -10.70 2.23 -9.19
C GLU A 50 -10.58 3.67 -9.69
N LYS A 51 -10.55 3.82 -11.03
CA LYS A 51 -10.47 5.14 -11.66
C LYS A 51 -11.84 5.79 -11.68
N LEU A 52 -11.93 7.00 -11.13
CA LEU A 52 -13.11 7.84 -11.18
C LEU A 52 -13.08 8.72 -12.43
N ILE A 53 -14.27 9.14 -12.88
CA ILE A 53 -14.45 10.09 -13.98
C ILE A 53 -15.35 11.24 -13.52
N ASP A 54 -15.21 12.40 -14.17
CA ASP A 54 -16.12 13.54 -14.00
C ASP A 54 -17.36 13.41 -14.90
N GLU A 55 -18.26 14.42 -14.86
CA GLU A 55 -19.48 14.44 -15.65
C GLU A 55 -19.24 14.45 -17.16
N ASP A 56 -18.10 14.93 -17.61
CA ASP A 56 -17.68 14.96 -19.03
C ASP A 56 -17.00 13.64 -19.46
N GLY A 57 -16.81 12.68 -18.54
CA GLY A 57 -16.16 11.40 -18.77
C GLY A 57 -14.63 11.47 -18.74
N ASN A 58 -14.05 12.59 -18.29
CA ASN A 58 -12.60 12.70 -18.14
C ASN A 58 -12.15 11.96 -16.89
N LYS A 59 -10.97 11.35 -16.98
CA LYS A 59 -10.35 10.70 -15.83
C LYS A 59 -10.00 11.74 -14.76
N VAL A 60 -10.47 11.49 -13.55
CA VAL A 60 -10.12 12.30 -12.38
C VAL A 60 -8.73 11.92 -11.88
N PHE A 61 -7.96 12.92 -11.47
CA PHE A 61 -6.62 12.73 -10.95
C PHE A 61 -6.61 11.80 -9.73
N HIS A 62 -5.71 10.83 -9.80
CA HIS A 62 -5.38 9.92 -8.70
C HIS A 62 -3.91 10.11 -8.34
N TYR A 63 -3.54 9.99 -7.06
CA TYR A 63 -2.15 10.19 -6.63
C TYR A 63 -1.16 9.27 -7.37
N LYS A 64 -1.59 8.07 -7.80
CA LYS A 64 -0.78 7.18 -8.66
C LYS A 64 -0.47 7.77 -10.03
N ASP A 65 -1.19 8.81 -10.43
CA ASP A 65 -0.93 9.52 -11.69
C ASP A 65 0.15 10.61 -11.53
N ILE A 66 0.61 10.91 -10.28
CA ILE A 66 1.69 11.88 -10.03
C ILE A 66 2.93 11.54 -10.88
N GLY A 67 3.26 10.26 -11.01
CA GLY A 67 4.35 9.81 -11.88
C GLY A 67 4.17 10.18 -13.35
N SER A 68 2.94 10.28 -13.86
CA SER A 68 2.67 10.68 -15.24
C SER A 68 2.87 12.19 -15.47
N VAL A 69 2.69 13.00 -14.43
CA VAL A 69 2.95 14.45 -14.49
C VAL A 69 4.44 14.74 -14.72
N PHE A 70 5.32 13.81 -14.33
CA PHE A 70 6.78 13.92 -14.51
C PHE A 70 7.35 13.05 -15.64
N LYS A 71 6.50 12.24 -16.33
CA LYS A 71 6.93 11.47 -17.49
C LYS A 71 6.97 12.34 -18.73
N ASN A 72 8.13 12.37 -19.37
CA ASN A 72 8.25 12.84 -20.75
C ASN A 72 7.67 11.76 -21.68
N ASP A 73 6.40 11.77 -21.97
CA ASP A 73 5.88 11.06 -23.15
C ASP A 73 6.15 11.91 -24.39
N ASP A 74 6.99 11.40 -25.28
CA ASP A 74 7.66 12.11 -26.37
C ASP A 74 6.76 12.64 -27.49
N ASP A 75 5.43 12.72 -27.35
CA ASP A 75 4.62 12.95 -28.55
C ASP A 75 3.52 14.02 -28.52
N ASP A 76 3.17 14.64 -27.40
CA ASP A 76 2.13 15.69 -27.47
C ASP A 76 2.38 16.85 -26.50
N GLY A 77 2.70 18.00 -26.99
CA GLY A 77 2.51 19.40 -26.61
C GLY A 77 2.38 19.85 -25.13
N ASP A 78 2.19 18.95 -24.20
CA ASP A 78 1.81 19.17 -22.80
C ASP A 78 3.01 19.50 -21.88
N ASP A 79 4.23 19.20 -22.31
CA ASP A 79 5.47 19.46 -21.57
C ASP A 79 5.61 20.93 -21.11
N LYS A 80 5.13 21.89 -21.91
CA LYS A 80 5.25 23.30 -21.58
C LYS A 80 4.38 23.72 -20.38
N GLU A 81 3.26 23.05 -20.19
CA GLU A 81 2.32 23.35 -19.12
C GLU A 81 2.86 22.84 -17.79
N THR A 82 3.36 21.62 -17.76
CA THR A 82 4.01 21.04 -16.55
C THR A 82 5.23 21.83 -16.11
N TYR A 83 6.13 22.20 -17.04
CA TYR A 83 7.29 23.04 -16.69
C TYR A 83 6.86 24.44 -16.23
N ARG A 84 5.77 24.98 -16.76
CA ARG A 84 5.23 26.27 -16.35
C ARG A 84 4.70 26.20 -14.92
N SER A 85 3.95 25.15 -14.57
CA SER A 85 3.43 24.93 -13.22
C SER A 85 4.55 24.76 -12.20
N ILE A 86 5.58 23.97 -12.50
CA ILE A 86 6.78 23.85 -11.66
C ILE A 86 7.46 25.21 -11.50
N ALA A 87 7.63 25.99 -12.55
CA ALA A 87 8.25 27.30 -12.46
C ALA A 87 7.41 28.31 -11.66
N ASN A 88 6.08 28.22 -11.76
CA ASN A 88 5.14 29.03 -10.98
C ASN A 88 5.24 28.77 -9.48
N ILE A 89 5.55 27.52 -9.07
CA ILE A 89 5.78 27.16 -7.68
C ILE A 89 7.20 27.56 -7.22
N LEU A 90 8.22 27.22 -8.00
CA LEU A 90 9.61 27.41 -7.62
C LEU A 90 10.03 28.88 -7.55
N LYS A 91 9.51 29.73 -8.43
CA LYS A 91 9.88 31.15 -8.47
C LYS A 91 9.46 31.91 -7.21
N PRO A 92 8.20 31.85 -6.73
CA PRO A 92 7.83 32.46 -5.45
C PRO A 92 8.59 31.84 -4.27
N PHE A 93 8.81 30.53 -4.27
CA PHE A 93 9.59 29.84 -3.25
C PHE A 93 11.00 30.43 -3.10
N LEU A 94 11.74 30.54 -4.20
CA LEU A 94 13.12 31.00 -4.19
C LEU A 94 13.23 32.50 -3.91
N ILE A 95 12.44 33.33 -4.62
CA ILE A 95 12.58 34.77 -4.58
C ILE A 95 11.85 35.35 -3.37
N GLN A 96 10.59 35.06 -3.20
CA GLN A 96 9.76 35.70 -2.17
C GLN A 96 9.90 34.99 -0.82
N GLY A 97 9.88 33.64 -0.79
CA GLY A 97 10.04 32.86 0.43
C GLY A 97 11.47 32.95 0.99
N LEU A 98 12.45 32.43 0.25
CA LEU A 98 13.82 32.30 0.77
C LEU A 98 14.56 33.64 0.85
N MET A 99 14.43 34.53 -0.15
CA MET A 99 15.17 35.80 -0.16
C MET A 99 14.48 36.90 0.67
N PHE A 100 13.17 36.99 0.63
CA PHE A 100 12.42 38.08 1.27
C PHE A 100 11.56 37.63 2.48
N ASN A 101 11.58 36.34 2.84
CA ASN A 101 10.76 35.73 3.92
C ASN A 101 9.25 36.05 3.80
N ASN A 102 8.77 36.22 2.56
CA ASN A 102 7.37 36.38 2.22
C ASN A 102 6.87 35.09 1.56
N TRP A 103 6.18 34.22 2.32
CA TRP A 103 5.78 32.89 1.92
C TRP A 103 4.39 32.83 1.28
N ASP A 104 3.55 33.85 1.44
CA ASP A 104 2.18 33.86 0.96
C ASP A 104 2.07 33.60 -0.56
N PRO A 105 2.88 34.25 -1.43
CA PRO A 105 2.82 33.96 -2.85
C PRO A 105 3.25 32.54 -3.23
N TYR A 106 4.09 31.90 -2.43
CA TYR A 106 4.43 30.49 -2.61
C TYR A 106 3.23 29.60 -2.27
N TYR A 107 2.55 29.83 -1.17
CA TYR A 107 1.36 29.08 -0.77
C TYR A 107 0.20 29.26 -1.76
N GLU A 108 -0.04 30.48 -2.21
CA GLU A 108 -1.07 30.77 -3.22
C GLU A 108 -0.81 30.05 -4.55
N ASN A 109 0.44 30.06 -5.03
CA ASN A 109 0.77 29.35 -6.27
C ASN A 109 0.75 27.84 -6.08
N LEU A 110 1.21 27.32 -4.94
CA LEU A 110 1.14 25.91 -4.63
C LEU A 110 -0.31 25.42 -4.59
N GLN A 111 -1.18 26.17 -3.91
CA GLN A 111 -2.61 25.87 -3.83
C GLN A 111 -3.27 25.92 -5.21
N LYS A 112 -2.90 26.89 -6.04
CA LYS A 112 -3.40 27.00 -7.41
C LYS A 112 -2.96 25.81 -8.26
N GLU A 113 -1.65 25.60 -8.43
CA GLU A 113 -1.12 24.61 -9.38
C GLU A 113 -1.40 23.16 -8.94
N ILE A 114 -1.31 22.85 -7.65
CA ILE A 114 -1.59 21.51 -7.10
C ILE A 114 -3.08 21.34 -6.86
N GLY A 115 -3.78 22.37 -6.36
CA GLY A 115 -5.22 22.31 -6.14
C GLY A 115 -5.99 22.08 -7.43
N GLU A 116 -5.56 22.68 -8.56
CA GLU A 116 -6.16 22.44 -9.88
C GLU A 116 -6.08 20.96 -10.30
N LEU A 117 -5.01 20.23 -9.95
CA LEU A 117 -4.90 18.80 -10.22
C LEU A 117 -5.97 17.97 -9.48
N PHE A 118 -6.29 18.39 -8.26
CA PHE A 118 -7.28 17.70 -7.42
C PHE A 118 -8.71 18.19 -7.60
N GLU A 119 -8.95 19.28 -8.35
CA GLU A 119 -10.25 19.96 -8.40
C GLU A 119 -11.43 19.00 -8.60
N HIS A 120 -11.36 18.14 -9.62
CA HIS A 120 -12.43 17.17 -9.93
C HIS A 120 -12.48 15.98 -8.96
N SER A 121 -11.44 15.77 -8.14
CA SER A 121 -11.40 14.72 -7.12
C SER A 121 -11.85 15.19 -5.74
N LEU A 122 -12.01 16.50 -5.55
CA LEU A 122 -12.43 17.04 -4.27
C LEU A 122 -13.88 16.66 -3.92
N LEU A 123 -14.12 16.53 -2.64
CA LEU A 123 -15.46 16.53 -2.09
C LEU A 123 -15.80 17.94 -1.58
N ASP A 124 -17.09 18.25 -1.55
CA ASP A 124 -17.56 19.52 -1.04
C ASP A 124 -17.42 19.61 0.50
N LYS A 125 -17.76 20.74 1.07
CA LYS A 125 -17.71 20.97 2.52
C LYS A 125 -18.65 20.07 3.34
N ASN A 126 -19.51 19.30 2.69
CA ASN A 126 -20.36 18.30 3.31
C ASN A 126 -19.83 16.87 3.07
N GLY A 127 -18.69 16.71 2.38
CA GLY A 127 -18.13 15.42 2.03
C GLY A 127 -18.87 14.70 0.91
N ASN A 128 -19.48 15.44 -0.04
CA ASN A 128 -20.16 14.88 -1.20
C ASN A 128 -19.37 15.16 -2.48
N PRO A 129 -19.46 14.26 -3.49
CA PRO A 129 -18.80 14.48 -4.78
C PRO A 129 -19.19 15.81 -5.42
N GLN A 130 -18.21 16.51 -5.97
CA GLN A 130 -18.40 17.66 -6.83
C GLN A 130 -18.21 17.24 -8.29
N TYR A 131 -18.63 18.10 -9.22
CA TYR A 131 -18.40 17.92 -10.67
C TYR A 131 -18.94 16.60 -11.25
N GLY A 132 -19.98 16.02 -10.64
CA GLY A 132 -20.52 14.73 -11.07
C GLY A 132 -19.53 13.57 -11.00
N THR A 133 -18.42 13.75 -10.28
CA THR A 133 -17.35 12.75 -10.20
C THR A 133 -17.81 11.49 -9.47
N GLY A 134 -17.54 10.35 -10.07
CA GLY A 134 -17.90 9.05 -9.50
C GLY A 134 -17.32 7.86 -10.29
N LEU A 135 -17.90 6.71 -10.06
CA LEU A 135 -17.53 5.48 -10.77
C LEU A 135 -17.86 5.57 -12.26
N ARG A 136 -17.05 4.92 -13.08
CA ARG A 136 -17.32 4.77 -14.51
C ARG A 136 -18.59 3.94 -14.75
N PRO A 137 -19.46 4.28 -15.73
CA PRO A 137 -20.70 3.56 -15.99
C PRO A 137 -20.50 2.05 -16.18
N GLU A 138 -19.45 1.62 -16.87
CA GLU A 138 -19.16 0.21 -17.08
C GLU A 138 -18.79 -0.55 -15.78
N ARG A 139 -18.40 0.17 -14.72
CA ARG A 139 -18.17 -0.44 -13.40
C ARG A 139 -19.48 -0.61 -12.64
N ILE A 140 -20.39 0.36 -12.75
CA ILE A 140 -21.74 0.28 -12.19
C ILE A 140 -22.50 -0.88 -12.85
N GLU A 141 -22.48 -0.94 -14.20
CA GLU A 141 -23.09 -2.04 -14.94
C GLU A 141 -22.53 -3.42 -14.54
N LYS A 142 -21.22 -3.50 -14.30
CA LYS A 142 -20.61 -4.72 -13.80
C LYS A 142 -21.09 -5.12 -12.41
N MET A 143 -21.28 -4.19 -11.49
CA MET A 143 -21.86 -4.52 -10.17
C MET A 143 -23.28 -5.05 -10.27
N GLU A 144 -24.09 -4.53 -11.19
CA GLU A 144 -25.47 -4.98 -11.40
C GLU A 144 -25.57 -6.36 -12.07
N ASN A 145 -24.58 -6.74 -12.89
CA ASN A 145 -24.68 -7.90 -13.79
C ASN A 145 -23.63 -8.99 -13.60
N VAL A 146 -22.80 -8.96 -12.53
CA VAL A 146 -21.53 -9.65 -12.61
C VAL A 146 -21.45 -10.96 -11.88
N ARG A 147 -21.29 -12.02 -12.66
CA ARG A 147 -20.43 -13.16 -12.36
C ARG A 147 -19.11 -12.98 -13.10
N HIS A 148 -18.04 -12.69 -12.38
CA HIS A 148 -16.70 -12.78 -12.97
C HIS A 148 -16.21 -14.21 -12.90
N HIS A 149 -16.08 -14.82 -14.07
CA HIS A 149 -15.30 -16.01 -14.26
C HIS A 149 -13.85 -15.58 -14.53
N ASP A 150 -12.89 -16.42 -14.17
CA ASP A 150 -11.54 -16.42 -14.72
C ASP A 150 -10.45 -15.65 -13.96
N GLN A 151 -10.18 -16.02 -12.71
CA GLN A 151 -8.79 -16.01 -12.29
C GLN A 151 -8.34 -17.43 -11.98
N ALA A 152 -7.29 -17.85 -12.68
CA ALA A 152 -6.58 -19.07 -12.37
C ALA A 152 -5.38 -18.73 -11.50
N TRP A 153 -5.18 -19.45 -10.40
CA TRP A 153 -3.98 -19.34 -9.59
C TRP A 153 -3.12 -20.58 -9.71
N ARG A 154 -1.83 -20.38 -9.62
CA ARG A 154 -0.88 -21.47 -9.44
C ARG A 154 -0.57 -21.55 -7.95
N THR A 155 -0.79 -22.72 -7.38
CA THR A 155 -0.32 -23.01 -6.03
C THR A 155 1.08 -23.62 -6.09
N PRO A 156 1.82 -23.65 -4.96
CA PRO A 156 3.16 -24.24 -4.92
C PRO A 156 3.21 -25.70 -5.38
N ASP A 157 2.10 -26.45 -5.30
CA ASP A 157 1.95 -27.79 -5.85
C ASP A 157 1.75 -27.82 -7.38
N GLY A 158 1.71 -26.65 -8.04
CA GLY A 158 1.54 -26.51 -9.48
C GLY A 158 0.11 -26.70 -9.97
N VAL A 159 -0.86 -26.79 -9.07
CA VAL A 159 -2.28 -26.90 -9.41
C VAL A 159 -2.83 -25.52 -9.73
N LYS A 160 -3.57 -25.40 -10.82
CA LYS A 160 -4.31 -24.20 -11.16
C LYS A 160 -5.74 -24.32 -10.63
N TYR A 161 -6.12 -23.35 -9.83
CA TYR A 161 -7.48 -23.22 -9.30
C TYR A 161 -8.22 -22.09 -9.99
N TYR A 162 -9.53 -22.27 -10.18
CA TYR A 162 -10.43 -21.24 -10.66
C TYR A 162 -11.40 -20.88 -9.55
N VAL A 163 -11.67 -19.60 -9.38
CA VAL A 163 -12.79 -19.13 -8.58
C VAL A 163 -13.95 -18.88 -9.53
N GLN A 164 -14.98 -19.65 -9.35
CA GLN A 164 -16.29 -19.34 -9.89
C GLN A 164 -17.01 -18.44 -8.88
N ASP A 165 -17.92 -17.61 -9.36
CA ASP A 165 -18.77 -16.78 -8.50
C ASP A 165 -18.00 -15.76 -7.66
N ARG A 166 -17.02 -15.09 -8.26
CA ARG A 166 -16.34 -13.93 -7.68
C ARG A 166 -17.00 -12.63 -8.11
N TYR A 167 -17.27 -11.77 -7.13
CA TYR A 167 -17.89 -10.48 -7.32
C TYR A 167 -16.94 -9.38 -6.90
N TRP A 168 -16.85 -8.31 -7.71
CA TRP A 168 -16.10 -7.13 -7.35
C TRP A 168 -17.06 -6.07 -6.88
N PHE A 169 -16.89 -5.60 -5.64
CA PHE A 169 -17.55 -4.42 -5.15
C PHE A 169 -16.73 -3.19 -5.53
N TYR A 170 -17.23 -2.40 -6.48
CA TYR A 170 -16.65 -1.13 -6.89
C TYR A 170 -17.37 -0.01 -6.16
N TYR A 171 -16.63 0.92 -5.62
CA TYR A 171 -17.16 2.04 -4.85
C TYR A 171 -16.32 3.29 -5.09
N ASP A 172 -16.89 4.47 -4.79
CA ASP A 172 -16.14 5.71 -4.76
C ASP A 172 -15.30 5.75 -3.47
N TRP A 173 -14.05 5.41 -3.62
CA TRP A 173 -13.11 5.23 -2.52
C TRP A 173 -12.81 6.51 -1.73
N ARG A 174 -13.31 7.70 -2.15
CA ARG A 174 -13.17 8.97 -1.42
C ARG A 174 -14.22 9.12 -0.31
N LEU A 175 -15.38 8.46 -0.45
CA LEU A 175 -16.55 8.67 0.39
C LEU A 175 -16.40 8.11 1.81
N ASP A 176 -17.38 8.45 2.64
CA ASP A 176 -17.50 7.93 4.00
C ASP A 176 -17.66 6.40 3.99
N PRO A 177 -16.80 5.65 4.68
CA PRO A 177 -16.92 4.20 4.76
C PRO A 177 -18.25 3.71 5.34
N ILE A 178 -18.95 4.51 6.17
CA ILE A 178 -20.28 4.16 6.70
C ILE A 178 -21.32 4.23 5.58
N GLU A 179 -21.32 5.30 4.76
CA GLU A 179 -22.20 5.39 3.60
C GLU A 179 -21.90 4.26 2.59
N THR A 180 -20.63 3.96 2.37
CA THR A 180 -20.21 2.85 1.50
C THR A 180 -20.62 1.48 2.07
N ALA A 181 -20.72 1.35 3.39
CA ALA A 181 -21.22 0.14 4.04
C ALA A 181 -22.69 -0.14 3.76
N ASP A 182 -23.52 0.92 3.58
CA ASP A 182 -24.91 0.80 3.15
C ASP A 182 -24.99 0.21 1.72
N GLU A 183 -24.13 0.70 0.81
CA GLU A 183 -24.00 0.16 -0.55
C GLU A 183 -23.51 -1.29 -0.55
N LEU A 184 -22.54 -1.62 0.28
CA LEU A 184 -22.03 -2.99 0.41
C LEU A 184 -23.12 -3.93 0.92
N LYS A 185 -23.91 -3.52 1.90
CA LYS A 185 -25.06 -4.30 2.38
C LYS A 185 -26.04 -4.61 1.25
N ALA A 186 -26.44 -3.59 0.51
CA ALA A 186 -27.35 -3.76 -0.63
C ALA A 186 -26.76 -4.70 -1.70
N PHE A 187 -25.47 -4.59 -1.98
CA PHE A 187 -24.76 -5.46 -2.92
C PHE A 187 -24.74 -6.92 -2.46
N ILE A 188 -24.54 -7.18 -1.15
CA ILE A 188 -24.65 -8.51 -0.57
C ILE A 188 -26.06 -9.08 -0.78
N ASP A 189 -27.10 -8.29 -0.47
CA ASP A 189 -28.50 -8.70 -0.64
C ASP A 189 -28.81 -9.09 -2.11
N ASP A 190 -28.32 -8.32 -3.07
CA ASP A 190 -28.49 -8.59 -4.51
C ASP A 190 -27.78 -9.88 -4.95
N ILE A 191 -26.57 -10.14 -4.44
CA ILE A 191 -25.83 -11.37 -4.71
C ILE A 191 -26.60 -12.57 -4.15
N LEU A 192 -27.04 -12.50 -2.91
CA LEU A 192 -27.80 -13.59 -2.27
C LEU A 192 -29.10 -13.88 -3.03
N ALA A 193 -29.84 -12.82 -3.43
CA ALA A 193 -31.06 -12.96 -4.20
C ALA A 193 -30.82 -13.57 -5.59
N SER A 194 -29.72 -13.19 -6.26
CA SER A 194 -29.41 -13.65 -7.63
C SER A 194 -28.83 -15.06 -7.67
N THR A 195 -28.09 -15.47 -6.63
CA THR A 195 -27.43 -16.78 -6.56
C THR A 195 -28.25 -17.84 -5.84
N GLY A 196 -29.18 -17.43 -4.97
CA GLY A 196 -29.90 -18.30 -4.07
C GLY A 196 -29.05 -18.88 -2.93
N CYS A 197 -27.84 -18.35 -2.74
CA CYS A 197 -26.99 -18.67 -1.60
C CYS A 197 -27.48 -17.95 -0.34
N GLU A 198 -27.19 -18.51 0.84
CA GLU A 198 -27.55 -17.89 2.12
C GLU A 198 -26.42 -17.00 2.66
N GLN A 199 -25.18 -17.24 2.24
CA GLN A 199 -24.00 -16.55 2.73
C GLN A 199 -23.05 -16.17 1.59
N VAL A 200 -22.21 -15.16 1.84
CA VAL A 200 -21.07 -14.74 1.03
C VAL A 200 -19.78 -14.81 1.85
N GLY A 201 -18.64 -14.88 1.17
CA GLY A 201 -17.34 -14.59 1.75
C GLY A 201 -16.87 -13.20 1.32
N ILE A 202 -16.06 -12.52 2.13
CA ILE A 202 -15.54 -11.19 1.84
C ILE A 202 -14.02 -11.19 1.93
N ILE A 203 -13.37 -10.66 0.89
CA ILE A 203 -11.93 -10.37 0.86
C ILE A 203 -11.78 -8.85 0.74
N ALA A 204 -11.16 -8.22 1.72
CA ALA A 204 -10.94 -6.79 1.74
C ALA A 204 -9.47 -6.43 1.87
N SER A 205 -9.03 -5.42 1.11
CA SER A 205 -7.66 -4.91 1.14
C SER A 205 -7.64 -3.40 1.30
N CYS A 206 -6.61 -2.88 1.97
CA CYS A 206 -6.40 -1.44 2.10
C CYS A 206 -7.66 -0.72 2.60
N LEU A 207 -8.10 0.37 1.95
CA LEU A 207 -9.34 1.12 2.31
C LEU A 207 -10.60 0.23 2.35
N GLY A 208 -10.64 -0.86 1.58
CA GLY A 208 -11.74 -1.82 1.63
C GLY A 208 -11.94 -2.43 3.02
N THR A 209 -10.88 -2.53 3.84
CA THR A 209 -10.99 -3.03 5.22
C THR A 209 -11.76 -2.06 6.12
N ASN A 210 -11.66 -0.74 5.87
CA ASN A 210 -12.45 0.26 6.59
C ASN A 210 -13.95 0.15 6.23
N VAL A 211 -14.27 -0.09 4.96
CA VAL A 211 -15.65 -0.29 4.50
C VAL A 211 -16.26 -1.53 5.15
N VAL A 212 -15.53 -2.66 5.15
CA VAL A 212 -16.03 -3.90 5.78
C VAL A 212 -16.14 -3.75 7.28
N THR A 213 -15.19 -3.08 7.96
CA THR A 213 -15.30 -2.83 9.40
C THR A 213 -16.51 -1.95 9.72
N ALA A 214 -16.77 -0.90 8.92
CA ALA A 214 -17.97 -0.07 9.05
C ALA A 214 -19.25 -0.90 8.84
N TYR A 215 -19.28 -1.78 7.83
CA TYR A 215 -20.40 -2.69 7.61
C TYR A 215 -20.64 -3.63 8.80
N LEU A 216 -19.59 -4.22 9.37
CA LEU A 216 -19.70 -5.07 10.57
C LEU A 216 -20.18 -4.28 11.79
N ALA A 217 -19.83 -3.00 11.90
CA ALA A 217 -20.27 -2.11 12.97
C ALA A 217 -21.76 -1.74 12.86
N VAL A 218 -22.19 -1.37 11.65
CA VAL A 218 -23.54 -0.83 11.42
C VAL A 218 -24.58 -1.94 11.22
N TYR A 219 -24.17 -3.07 10.64
CA TYR A 219 -25.03 -4.20 10.29
C TYR A 219 -24.60 -5.54 10.92
N PRO A 220 -24.35 -5.62 12.25
CA PRO A 220 -23.81 -6.82 12.88
C PRO A 220 -24.72 -8.05 12.74
N GLU A 221 -26.05 -7.87 12.82
CA GLU A 221 -27.02 -8.97 12.65
C GLU A 221 -27.07 -9.46 11.20
N HIS A 222 -26.98 -8.56 10.24
CA HIS A 222 -26.93 -8.91 8.83
C HIS A 222 -25.64 -9.66 8.49
N ALA A 223 -24.51 -9.17 9.01
CA ALA A 223 -23.22 -9.84 8.84
C ALA A 223 -23.23 -11.26 9.44
N ALA A 224 -23.76 -11.42 10.66
CA ALA A 224 -23.89 -12.72 11.32
C ALA A 224 -24.76 -13.73 10.52
N ALA A 225 -25.80 -13.23 9.83
CA ALA A 225 -26.69 -14.08 9.05
C ALA A 225 -26.10 -14.43 7.67
N HIS A 226 -25.40 -13.50 7.03
CA HIS A 226 -25.09 -13.55 5.61
C HIS A 226 -23.60 -13.56 5.25
N VAL A 227 -22.69 -13.37 6.20
CA VAL A 227 -21.26 -13.43 5.95
C VAL A 227 -20.66 -14.66 6.63
N ARG A 228 -20.08 -15.57 5.83
CA ARG A 228 -19.40 -16.75 6.36
C ARG A 228 -18.02 -16.41 6.89
N GLY A 229 -17.23 -15.67 6.11
CA GLY A 229 -15.87 -15.35 6.47
C GLY A 229 -15.41 -14.03 5.86
N VAL A 230 -14.50 -13.36 6.56
CA VAL A 230 -13.85 -12.11 6.18
C VAL A 230 -12.34 -12.30 6.21
N ALA A 231 -11.69 -12.02 5.11
CA ALA A 231 -10.24 -12.03 4.98
C ALA A 231 -9.72 -10.59 4.77
N TYR A 232 -8.82 -10.13 5.62
CA TYR A 232 -8.15 -8.84 5.48
C TYR A 232 -6.73 -9.00 4.97
N ASP A 233 -6.36 -8.16 4.00
CA ASP A 233 -5.01 -8.06 3.48
C ASP A 233 -4.52 -6.61 3.52
N GLY A 234 -3.37 -6.38 4.14
CA GLY A 234 -2.81 -5.04 4.30
C GLY A 234 -3.84 -4.08 4.94
N SER A 235 -4.41 -4.47 6.09
CA SER A 235 -5.45 -3.68 6.75
C SER A 235 -4.95 -2.31 7.18
N VAL A 236 -5.77 -1.28 6.91
CA VAL A 236 -5.55 0.10 7.35
C VAL A 236 -6.59 0.54 8.39
N THR A 237 -7.36 -0.40 8.90
CA THR A 237 -8.48 -0.13 9.81
C THR A 237 -8.01 0.47 11.14
N MET A 238 -6.88 0.02 11.69
CA MET A 238 -6.27 0.62 12.89
C MET A 238 -5.49 1.92 12.60
N GLY A 239 -5.59 2.44 11.40
CA GLY A 239 -4.81 3.54 10.88
C GLY A 239 -3.67 3.08 9.98
N ALA A 240 -3.15 4.01 9.19
CA ALA A 240 -1.96 3.84 8.38
C ALA A 240 -1.04 5.03 8.59
N GLU A 241 0.18 4.81 9.00
CA GLU A 241 1.12 5.87 9.37
C GLU A 241 1.28 6.90 8.24
N MET A 242 1.36 6.42 6.99
CA MET A 242 1.53 7.29 5.83
C MET A 242 0.41 8.35 5.73
N LEU A 243 -0.85 7.96 5.89
CA LEU A 243 -1.99 8.88 5.85
C LEU A 243 -2.20 9.61 7.18
N SER A 244 -2.08 8.91 8.31
CA SER A 244 -2.26 9.47 9.64
C SER A 244 -1.33 10.65 9.90
N GLU A 245 -0.03 10.48 9.61
CA GLU A 245 0.97 11.52 9.81
C GLU A 245 0.88 12.64 8.76
N ALA A 246 0.54 12.31 7.51
CA ALA A 246 0.28 13.32 6.50
C ALA A 246 -0.89 14.23 6.91
N ILE A 247 -2.01 13.65 7.34
CA ILE A 247 -3.21 14.39 7.73
C ILE A 247 -3.03 15.13 9.06
N SER A 248 -2.19 14.64 9.97
CA SER A 248 -1.85 15.32 11.23
C SER A 248 -0.67 16.29 11.13
N GLY A 249 -0.03 16.39 9.96
CA GLY A 249 1.11 17.29 9.72
C GLY A 249 2.39 16.86 10.45
N LYS A 250 2.54 15.57 10.72
CA LYS A 250 3.71 14.96 11.36
C LYS A 250 4.69 14.47 10.30
N PHE A 251 5.57 15.36 9.86
CA PHE A 251 6.58 15.00 8.85
C PHE A 251 7.98 15.06 9.44
N ASN A 252 8.77 14.04 9.18
CA ASN A 252 10.21 14.05 9.42
C ASN A 252 10.94 14.47 8.13
N ILE A 253 11.57 15.64 8.15
CA ILE A 253 12.26 16.20 6.98
C ILE A 253 13.74 16.30 7.28
N ASP A 254 14.43 15.20 7.12
CA ASP A 254 15.87 15.21 6.97
C ASP A 254 16.27 14.78 5.54
N ALA A 255 17.50 15.04 5.14
CA ALA A 255 17.99 14.74 3.81
C ALA A 255 17.95 13.25 3.50
N ALA A 256 18.26 12.40 4.49
CA ALA A 256 18.25 10.96 4.34
C ALA A 256 16.82 10.44 4.20
N ALA A 257 15.86 10.97 4.98
CA ALA A 257 14.46 10.61 4.88
C ALA A 257 13.88 10.97 3.51
N ILE A 258 14.15 12.17 3.00
CA ILE A 258 13.71 12.61 1.66
C ILE A 258 14.28 11.69 0.57
N ASN A 259 15.59 11.39 0.65
CA ASN A 259 16.23 10.51 -0.34
C ASN A 259 15.63 9.10 -0.33
N ARG A 260 15.40 8.52 0.85
CA ARG A 260 14.72 7.23 0.99
C ARG A 260 13.29 7.28 0.45
N ALA A 261 12.51 8.30 0.82
CA ALA A 261 11.13 8.46 0.35
C ALA A 261 11.03 8.48 -1.18
N LEU A 262 11.93 9.16 -1.85
CA LEU A 262 11.94 9.23 -3.31
C LEU A 262 12.31 7.89 -3.95
N ARG A 263 13.22 7.11 -3.34
CA ARG A 263 13.54 5.75 -3.79
C ARG A 263 12.36 4.80 -3.59
N ASP A 264 11.74 4.84 -2.43
CA ASP A 264 10.62 3.97 -2.09
C ASP A 264 9.38 4.29 -2.93
N CYS A 265 9.10 5.58 -3.16
CA CYS A 265 8.04 6.00 -4.08
C CYS A 265 8.28 5.51 -5.51
N ASN A 266 9.54 5.45 -5.95
CA ASN A 266 9.89 4.87 -7.24
C ASN A 266 9.66 3.35 -7.24
N ALA A 267 10.05 2.64 -6.19
CA ALA A 267 9.86 1.19 -6.06
C ALA A 267 8.37 0.78 -6.09
N ILE A 268 7.48 1.58 -5.50
CA ILE A 268 6.02 1.33 -5.55
C ILE A 268 5.34 1.91 -6.81
N GLY A 269 6.12 2.43 -7.76
CA GLY A 269 5.59 2.95 -9.02
C GLY A 269 4.85 4.29 -8.91
N MET A 270 4.90 4.96 -7.74
CA MET A 270 4.32 6.31 -7.58
C MET A 270 5.07 7.36 -8.38
N PHE A 271 6.39 7.22 -8.49
CA PHE A 271 7.23 8.10 -9.30
C PHE A 271 8.13 7.26 -10.20
N ASN A 272 8.02 7.44 -11.51
CA ASN A 272 9.04 6.94 -12.43
C ASN A 272 10.14 8.00 -12.49
N VAL A 273 10.98 8.00 -11.47
CA VAL A 273 12.04 9.01 -11.33
C VAL A 273 13.21 8.57 -12.18
N ASP A 274 13.51 9.31 -13.22
CA ASP A 274 14.68 9.08 -14.08
C ASP A 274 15.97 8.92 -13.26
N GLU A 275 16.93 8.11 -13.78
CA GLU A 275 18.29 7.95 -13.25
C GLU A 275 18.94 9.29 -12.84
N PHE A 276 18.53 10.37 -13.51
CA PHE A 276 18.91 11.75 -13.19
C PHE A 276 18.52 12.21 -11.79
N VAL A 277 17.26 11.98 -11.36
CA VAL A 277 16.78 12.44 -10.05
C VAL A 277 17.44 11.60 -8.96
N ASN A 278 17.56 10.29 -9.17
CA ASN A 278 18.26 9.40 -8.24
C ASN A 278 19.73 9.80 -8.06
N VAL A 279 20.45 10.03 -9.15
CA VAL A 279 21.86 10.47 -9.11
C VAL A 279 21.99 11.87 -8.48
N THR A 280 21.07 12.78 -8.74
CA THR A 280 21.09 14.13 -8.17
C THR A 280 20.79 14.08 -6.66
N LEU A 281 19.85 13.26 -6.23
CA LEU A 281 19.51 13.09 -4.82
C LEU A 281 20.64 12.40 -4.03
N ASP A 282 21.26 11.37 -4.62
CA ASP A 282 22.43 10.71 -4.02
C ASP A 282 23.58 11.71 -3.84
N MET A 283 23.85 12.53 -4.87
CA MET A 283 24.88 13.56 -4.77
C MET A 283 24.56 14.62 -3.69
N VAL A 284 23.30 15.05 -3.61
CA VAL A 284 22.87 16.04 -2.62
C VAL A 284 22.91 15.45 -1.21
N ALA A 285 22.54 14.20 -1.04
CA ALA A 285 22.64 13.49 0.24
C ALA A 285 24.10 13.24 0.65
N ASP A 286 24.93 12.72 -0.26
CA ASP A 286 26.34 12.35 0.00
C ASP A 286 27.22 13.57 0.25
N THR A 287 26.91 14.74 -0.31
CA THR A 287 27.71 15.97 -0.11
C THR A 287 27.34 16.75 1.14
N GLY A 288 26.28 16.35 1.86
CA GLY A 288 25.73 17.14 2.96
C GLY A 288 25.20 18.50 2.51
N LEU A 289 25.02 18.70 1.21
CA LEU A 289 24.52 19.97 0.66
C LEU A 289 23.10 20.24 1.16
N LEU A 290 22.26 19.21 1.20
CA LEU A 290 20.91 19.29 1.74
C LEU A 290 20.94 19.59 3.25
N ASP A 291 21.83 18.95 4.00
CA ASP A 291 22.01 19.22 5.43
C ASP A 291 22.50 20.64 5.67
N ASN A 292 23.37 21.18 4.82
CA ASN A 292 23.83 22.56 4.88
C ASN A 292 22.76 23.57 4.44
N MET A 293 21.91 23.23 3.46
CA MET A 293 20.74 24.04 3.09
C MET A 293 19.65 23.97 4.15
N LEU A 294 19.48 22.82 4.81
CA LEU A 294 18.56 22.61 5.93
C LEU A 294 19.12 23.08 7.28
N ALA A 295 20.41 23.44 7.37
CA ALA A 295 21.03 24.07 8.55
C ALA A 295 20.64 25.55 8.73
N ILE A 296 20.06 26.20 7.74
CA ILE A 296 19.14 27.32 7.93
C ILE A 296 18.08 26.79 8.89
N PRO A 297 17.79 27.45 10.02
CA PRO A 297 17.19 26.81 11.19
C PRO A 297 16.11 25.83 10.79
N LYS A 298 16.40 24.52 10.98
CA LYS A 298 15.52 23.39 10.61
C LYS A 298 14.05 23.65 10.95
N LYS A 299 13.81 24.36 12.06
CA LYS A 299 12.48 24.80 12.47
C LYS A 299 11.81 25.79 11.51
N LEU A 300 12.55 26.74 10.93
CA LEU A 300 11.97 27.76 10.03
C LEU A 300 11.60 27.13 8.68
N VAL A 301 12.46 26.28 8.15
CA VAL A 301 12.22 25.53 6.90
C VAL A 301 11.04 24.58 7.10
N TYR A 302 11.04 23.82 8.19
CA TYR A 302 9.94 22.92 8.50
C TYR A 302 8.59 23.64 8.60
N TYR A 303 8.52 24.71 9.42
CA TYR A 303 7.25 25.41 9.63
C TYR A 303 6.78 26.20 8.40
N ARG A 304 7.69 26.71 7.58
CA ARG A 304 7.32 27.55 6.44
C ARG A 304 7.19 26.76 5.14
N ILE A 305 8.14 25.88 4.84
CA ILE A 305 8.13 25.15 3.57
C ILE A 305 7.15 23.98 3.59
N VAL A 306 7.16 23.19 4.67
CA VAL A 306 6.35 21.98 4.73
C VAL A 306 5.02 22.24 5.40
N LYS A 307 5.04 22.59 6.68
CA LYS A 307 3.81 22.76 7.45
C LYS A 307 2.90 23.86 6.89
N GLY A 308 3.49 24.96 6.42
CA GLY A 308 2.75 26.02 5.76
C GLY A 308 2.17 25.57 4.41
N ALA A 309 2.97 24.87 3.60
CA ALA A 309 2.53 24.34 2.30
C ALA A 309 1.44 23.29 2.44
N THR A 310 1.63 22.29 3.30
CA THR A 310 0.64 21.23 3.52
C THR A 310 -0.64 21.77 4.17
N SER A 311 -0.55 22.75 5.08
CA SER A 311 -1.73 23.43 5.62
C SER A 311 -2.48 24.25 4.56
N ALA A 312 -1.77 24.90 3.64
CA ALA A 312 -2.37 25.63 2.53
C ALA A 312 -3.07 24.68 1.53
N LEU A 313 -2.48 23.52 1.31
CA LEU A 313 -3.03 22.49 0.40
C LEU A 313 -4.12 21.63 1.01
N ALA A 314 -4.25 21.58 2.33
CA ALA A 314 -5.06 20.59 3.01
C ALA A 314 -6.47 20.46 2.39
N LEU A 315 -7.25 21.53 2.35
CA LEU A 315 -8.63 21.48 1.84
C LEU A 315 -8.76 21.61 0.32
N SER A 316 -7.64 21.67 -0.40
CA SER A 316 -7.59 21.63 -1.86
C SER A 316 -7.03 20.29 -2.39
N THR A 317 -6.97 19.25 -1.55
CA THR A 317 -6.44 17.93 -1.89
C THR A 317 -7.22 16.82 -1.16
N PHE A 318 -6.63 15.66 -1.02
CA PHE A 318 -7.23 14.46 -0.40
C PHE A 318 -7.69 14.61 1.06
N TYR A 319 -7.41 15.70 1.73
CA TYR A 319 -7.92 15.96 3.09
C TYR A 319 -9.43 16.19 3.14
N THR A 320 -10.09 16.36 1.99
CA THR A 320 -11.56 16.38 1.90
C THR A 320 -12.20 14.99 1.83
N TRP A 321 -11.41 13.89 1.79
CA TRP A 321 -11.90 12.53 1.62
C TRP A 321 -12.09 11.81 2.96
N PRO A 322 -13.33 11.55 3.40
CA PRO A 322 -13.60 10.85 4.67
C PRO A 322 -12.95 9.48 4.79
N SER A 323 -12.79 8.75 3.67
CA SER A 323 -12.13 7.46 3.66
C SER A 323 -10.66 7.53 4.11
N TYR A 324 -9.94 8.60 3.75
CA TYR A 324 -8.57 8.82 4.21
C TYR A 324 -8.51 9.22 5.67
N TRP A 325 -9.52 9.94 6.15
CA TRP A 325 -9.70 10.18 7.59
C TRP A 325 -9.95 8.91 8.38
N ALA A 326 -10.58 7.91 7.77
CA ALA A 326 -10.73 6.60 8.39
C ALA A 326 -9.38 5.90 8.64
N CYS A 327 -8.33 6.28 7.92
CA CYS A 327 -6.96 5.79 8.12
C CYS A 327 -6.14 6.61 9.12
N VAL A 328 -6.69 7.69 9.69
CA VAL A 328 -6.02 8.43 10.76
C VAL A 328 -6.08 7.61 12.03
N SER A 329 -4.94 7.42 12.69
CA SER A 329 -4.88 6.66 13.93
C SER A 329 -5.61 7.34 15.08
N PRO A 330 -6.09 6.59 16.09
CA PRO A 330 -6.76 7.18 17.25
C PRO A 330 -5.92 8.24 17.97
N GLU A 331 -4.62 8.00 18.10
CA GLU A 331 -3.69 8.92 18.77
C GLU A 331 -3.40 10.21 17.99
N ASP A 332 -3.59 10.20 16.66
CA ASP A 332 -3.36 11.35 15.80
C ASP A 332 -4.62 12.17 15.50
N TYR A 333 -5.79 11.64 15.84
CA TYR A 333 -7.07 12.18 15.43
C TYR A 333 -7.28 13.65 15.82
N ASP A 334 -7.08 13.99 17.09
CA ASP A 334 -7.26 15.37 17.57
C ASP A 334 -6.25 16.33 16.94
N THR A 335 -5.00 15.87 16.78
CA THR A 335 -3.94 16.65 16.11
C THR A 335 -4.30 16.90 14.64
N ALA A 336 -4.81 15.89 13.95
CA ALA A 336 -5.25 15.99 12.56
C ALA A 336 -6.42 16.98 12.41
N MET A 337 -7.43 16.87 13.28
CA MET A 337 -8.59 17.78 13.29
C MET A 337 -8.17 19.24 13.51
N GLU A 338 -7.27 19.49 14.45
CA GLU A 338 -6.74 20.85 14.68
C GLU A 338 -5.87 21.33 13.52
N TYR A 339 -5.05 20.45 12.96
CA TYR A 339 -4.16 20.79 11.86
C TYR A 339 -4.90 21.18 10.58
N VAL A 340 -5.94 20.44 10.20
CA VAL A 340 -6.68 20.64 8.95
C VAL A 340 -7.75 21.72 9.10
N PHE A 341 -8.58 21.64 10.14
CA PHE A 341 -9.75 22.50 10.31
C PHE A 341 -9.53 23.64 11.33
N GLY A 342 -8.38 23.65 12.00
CA GLY A 342 -8.07 24.62 13.05
C GLY A 342 -8.71 24.27 14.40
N PRO A 343 -8.51 25.14 15.42
CA PRO A 343 -9.05 24.90 16.76
C PRO A 343 -10.58 24.95 16.77
N GLU A 344 -11.16 24.43 17.84
CA GLU A 344 -12.60 24.50 18.03
C GLU A 344 -13.13 25.92 17.93
N GLY A 345 -14.26 26.09 17.23
CA GLY A 345 -14.86 27.40 16.98
C GLY A 345 -14.20 28.20 15.86
N SER A 346 -13.23 27.66 15.15
CA SER A 346 -12.66 28.29 13.95
C SER A 346 -13.68 28.42 12.83
N GLU A 347 -13.46 29.40 11.93
CA GLU A 347 -14.30 29.60 10.75
C GLU A 347 -14.30 28.36 9.84
N LYS A 348 -13.15 27.71 9.65
CA LYS A 348 -13.03 26.48 8.86
C LYS A 348 -13.88 25.34 9.42
N ARG A 349 -13.91 25.14 10.75
CA ARG A 349 -14.78 24.11 11.36
C ARG A 349 -16.27 24.39 11.11
N THR A 350 -16.65 25.64 11.11
CA THR A 350 -18.03 26.04 10.79
C THR A 350 -18.34 25.82 9.32
N GLU A 351 -17.42 26.15 8.43
CA GLU A 351 -17.57 25.99 7.00
C GLU A 351 -17.66 24.52 6.58
N TYR A 352 -16.81 23.66 7.16
CA TYR A 352 -16.73 22.22 6.84
C TYR A 352 -17.51 21.35 7.83
N ALA A 353 -18.49 21.89 8.52
CA ALA A 353 -19.22 21.17 9.56
C ALA A 353 -19.86 19.85 9.06
N GLY A 354 -20.33 19.81 7.80
CA GLY A 354 -20.89 18.60 7.22
C GLY A 354 -19.85 17.50 6.99
N LEU A 355 -18.68 17.84 6.46
CA LEU A 355 -17.56 16.90 6.30
C LEU A 355 -17.06 16.42 7.67
N ILE A 356 -16.88 17.33 8.61
CA ILE A 356 -16.46 17.02 9.97
C ILE A 356 -17.43 16.05 10.63
N ALA A 357 -18.75 16.25 10.47
CA ALA A 357 -19.76 15.35 11.03
C ALA A 357 -19.61 13.91 10.52
N LYS A 358 -19.28 13.68 9.24
CA LYS A 358 -18.98 12.34 8.71
C LYS A 358 -17.74 11.74 9.35
N ILE A 359 -16.65 12.53 9.44
CA ILE A 359 -15.39 12.11 10.05
C ILE A 359 -15.59 11.74 11.54
N GLU A 360 -16.30 12.57 12.29
CA GLU A 360 -16.61 12.34 13.71
C GLU A 360 -17.54 11.14 13.90
N ASN A 361 -18.52 10.94 13.00
CA ASN A 361 -19.39 9.77 13.04
C ASN A 361 -18.62 8.47 12.84
N TYR A 362 -17.72 8.40 11.84
CA TYR A 362 -16.85 7.24 11.66
C TYR A 362 -15.95 7.01 12.89
N ASN A 363 -15.39 8.09 13.45
CA ASN A 363 -14.57 7.98 14.66
C ASN A 363 -15.35 7.39 15.84
N ALA A 364 -16.59 7.86 16.08
CA ALA A 364 -17.41 7.43 17.20
C ALA A 364 -18.00 6.02 17.01
N VAL A 365 -18.43 5.68 15.78
CA VAL A 365 -19.13 4.41 15.53
C VAL A 365 -18.15 3.26 15.23
N VAL A 366 -17.04 3.56 14.58
CA VAL A 366 -16.13 2.52 14.08
C VAL A 366 -14.78 2.57 14.80
N ARG A 367 -14.02 3.68 14.61
CA ARG A 367 -12.59 3.71 15.02
C ARG A 367 -12.38 3.41 16.49
N GLN A 368 -13.21 3.95 17.39
CA GLN A 368 -13.07 3.75 18.83
C GLN A 368 -13.46 2.33 19.29
N HIS A 369 -14.07 1.53 18.40
CA HIS A 369 -14.65 0.23 18.73
C HIS A 369 -14.17 -0.91 17.83
N ILE A 370 -13.06 -0.73 17.10
CA ILE A 370 -12.57 -1.74 16.14
C ILE A 370 -12.37 -3.12 16.79
N PRO A 371 -11.69 -3.25 17.94
CA PRO A 371 -11.53 -4.56 18.57
C PRO A 371 -12.86 -5.22 18.94
N GLU A 372 -13.80 -4.45 19.46
CA GLU A 372 -15.13 -4.92 19.87
C GLU A 372 -15.97 -5.33 18.65
N ILE A 373 -15.92 -4.55 17.55
CA ILE A 373 -16.62 -4.84 16.28
C ILE A 373 -16.13 -6.17 15.71
N LEU A 374 -14.82 -6.31 15.55
CA LEU A 374 -14.23 -7.50 14.94
C LEU A 374 -14.39 -8.74 15.82
N THR A 375 -14.19 -8.60 17.13
CA THR A 375 -14.42 -9.69 18.09
C THR A 375 -15.89 -10.08 18.15
N GLY A 376 -16.80 -9.11 18.10
CA GLY A 376 -18.25 -9.34 18.06
C GLY A 376 -18.67 -10.09 16.79
N ALA A 377 -18.12 -9.76 15.65
CA ALA A 377 -18.35 -10.48 14.40
C ALA A 377 -17.90 -11.95 14.51
N VAL A 378 -16.71 -12.22 15.03
CA VAL A 378 -16.21 -13.58 15.26
C VAL A 378 -17.11 -14.34 16.26
N GLN A 379 -17.50 -13.72 17.34
CA GLN A 379 -18.41 -14.34 18.35
C GLN A 379 -19.79 -14.63 17.77
N SER A 380 -20.24 -13.90 16.77
CA SER A 380 -21.51 -14.14 16.08
C SER A 380 -21.42 -15.20 14.97
N GLY A 381 -20.23 -15.78 14.75
CA GLY A 381 -20.01 -16.90 13.83
C GLY A 381 -19.37 -16.49 12.49
N VAL A 382 -18.98 -15.24 12.29
CA VAL A 382 -18.22 -14.81 11.12
C VAL A 382 -16.77 -15.26 11.27
N HIS A 383 -16.25 -16.06 10.36
CA HIS A 383 -14.83 -16.44 10.36
C HIS A 383 -13.97 -15.24 9.99
N PHE A 384 -12.80 -15.13 10.58
CA PHE A 384 -11.95 -13.95 10.37
C PHE A 384 -10.48 -14.33 10.27
N GLY A 385 -9.78 -13.77 9.28
CA GLY A 385 -8.35 -13.94 9.15
C GLY A 385 -7.68 -12.69 8.58
N VAL A 386 -6.40 -12.53 8.90
CA VAL A 386 -5.60 -11.35 8.58
C VAL A 386 -4.30 -11.75 7.93
N ILE A 387 -3.93 -11.09 6.85
CA ILE A 387 -2.58 -11.12 6.28
C ILE A 387 -1.94 -9.75 6.53
N SER A 388 -0.83 -9.76 7.27
CA SER A 388 0.00 -8.59 7.55
C SER A 388 1.33 -8.74 6.83
N LYS A 389 1.65 -7.78 5.97
CA LYS A 389 2.88 -7.77 5.17
C LYS A 389 3.95 -6.91 5.85
N TYR A 390 5.22 -7.26 5.64
CA TYR A 390 6.31 -6.48 6.23
C TYR A 390 7.66 -6.71 5.55
N GLY A 391 8.69 -6.07 6.08
CA GLY A 391 10.05 -6.10 5.56
C GLY A 391 10.50 -4.73 5.07
N PHE A 392 9.63 -3.73 5.23
CA PHE A 392 9.88 -2.35 4.80
C PHE A 392 9.71 -1.40 5.98
N GLN A 393 10.28 -0.21 5.86
CA GLN A 393 9.94 0.89 6.76
C GLN A 393 8.67 1.58 6.28
N THR A 394 7.98 2.28 7.16
CA THR A 394 6.95 3.25 6.76
C THR A 394 7.57 4.34 5.87
N LEU A 395 6.73 5.11 5.16
CA LEU A 395 7.25 6.16 4.28
C LEU A 395 8.29 7.02 5.02
N PRO A 396 9.53 7.14 4.52
CA PRO A 396 10.64 7.74 5.27
C PRO A 396 10.47 9.19 5.71
N ILE A 397 9.51 9.90 5.13
CA ILE A 397 9.15 11.27 5.55
C ILE A 397 8.23 11.29 6.79
N CYS A 398 7.73 10.15 7.25
CA CYS A 398 6.95 10.03 8.47
C CYS A 398 7.84 10.08 9.72
N GLU A 399 7.32 10.58 10.83
CA GLU A 399 8.04 10.55 12.11
C GLU A 399 8.26 9.11 12.60
N THR A 400 7.34 8.19 12.26
CA THR A 400 7.39 6.77 12.61
C THR A 400 8.12 5.91 11.56
N ASN A 401 9.04 6.49 10.79
CA ASN A 401 9.77 5.79 9.73
C ASN A 401 10.67 4.63 10.21
N TYR A 402 10.79 4.45 11.52
CA TYR A 402 11.51 3.35 12.15
C TYR A 402 10.67 2.08 12.33
N LEU A 403 9.35 2.15 12.14
CA LEU A 403 8.46 1.00 12.29
C LEU A 403 8.60 0.03 11.10
N ILE A 404 8.48 -1.26 11.40
CA ILE A 404 8.40 -2.30 10.37
C ILE A 404 7.01 -2.27 9.76
N SER A 405 6.92 -2.24 8.43
CA SER A 405 5.66 -2.06 7.73
C SER A 405 5.66 -2.77 6.36
N ASP A 406 4.55 -2.63 5.66
CA ASP A 406 4.38 -2.93 4.24
C ASP A 406 4.63 -1.70 3.34
N GLN A 407 5.27 -0.64 3.83
CA GLN A 407 5.48 0.71 3.32
C GLN A 407 4.32 1.68 3.61
N PHE A 408 3.12 1.20 3.91
CA PHE A 408 1.93 2.02 4.09
C PHE A 408 1.44 2.02 5.55
N ALA A 409 1.26 0.82 6.10
CA ALA A 409 0.84 0.61 7.48
C ALA A 409 1.83 -0.28 8.23
N SER A 410 2.11 0.04 9.49
CA SER A 410 2.98 -0.80 10.32
C SER A 410 2.35 -2.15 10.62
N VAL A 411 3.19 -3.15 10.89
CA VAL A 411 2.73 -4.50 11.29
C VAL A 411 1.85 -4.44 12.52
N GLY A 412 2.19 -3.62 13.51
CA GLY A 412 1.37 -3.47 14.72
C GLY A 412 -0.06 -3.04 14.42
N ARG A 413 -0.26 -2.21 13.38
CA ARG A 413 -1.60 -1.78 12.97
C ARG A 413 -2.29 -2.78 12.04
N SER A 414 -1.61 -3.23 11.00
CA SER A 414 -2.20 -4.15 10.00
C SER A 414 -2.55 -5.52 10.57
N SER A 415 -1.89 -5.94 11.66
CA SER A 415 -2.15 -7.18 12.41
C SER A 415 -3.08 -7.02 13.61
N PHE A 416 -3.57 -5.82 13.88
CA PHE A 416 -4.38 -5.52 15.09
C PHE A 416 -3.65 -5.78 16.40
N GLY A 417 -2.39 -5.36 16.52
CA GLY A 417 -1.69 -5.27 17.79
C GLY A 417 -0.50 -6.21 18.00
N ALA A 418 0.07 -6.82 16.95
CA ALA A 418 1.31 -7.56 17.12
C ALA A 418 2.43 -6.65 17.65
N THR A 419 3.14 -7.13 18.66
CA THR A 419 4.34 -6.44 19.16
C THR A 419 5.48 -6.66 18.18
N THR A 420 6.19 -5.57 17.84
CA THR A 420 7.26 -5.62 16.85
C THR A 420 8.53 -4.96 17.35
N GLY A 421 9.66 -5.38 16.79
CA GLY A 421 10.87 -4.60 16.77
C GLY A 421 10.73 -3.36 15.88
N THR A 422 11.86 -2.83 15.46
CA THR A 422 11.97 -1.72 14.50
C THR A 422 12.78 -2.17 13.29
N ILE A 423 12.85 -1.34 12.25
CA ILE A 423 13.75 -1.61 11.11
C ILE A 423 15.25 -1.62 11.49
N TYR A 424 15.58 -1.14 12.69
CA TYR A 424 16.96 -1.02 13.19
C TYR A 424 17.29 -2.05 14.27
N GLU A 425 16.28 -2.55 14.98
CA GLU A 425 16.48 -3.43 16.14
C GLU A 425 15.34 -4.45 16.23
N ASP A 426 15.69 -5.72 16.37
CA ASP A 426 14.76 -6.79 16.65
C ASP A 426 14.19 -6.66 18.08
N LEU A 427 13.20 -7.48 18.42
CA LEU A 427 12.76 -7.63 19.81
C LEU A 427 13.94 -8.10 20.67
N SER A 428 14.09 -7.51 21.87
CA SER A 428 15.25 -7.82 22.70
C SER A 428 15.31 -9.32 23.09
N ASP A 429 16.51 -9.85 23.22
CA ASP A 429 16.73 -11.23 23.66
C ASP A 429 16.03 -11.55 24.99
N GLU A 430 15.98 -10.58 25.90
CA GLU A 430 15.28 -10.71 27.19
C GLU A 430 13.77 -10.87 26.96
N TYR A 431 13.17 -10.07 26.09
CA TYR A 431 11.76 -10.18 25.74
C TYR A 431 11.45 -11.53 25.10
N LEU A 432 12.22 -11.91 24.07
CA LEU A 432 12.04 -13.18 23.35
C LEU A 432 12.20 -14.39 24.28
N ALA A 433 13.18 -14.37 25.19
CA ALA A 433 13.37 -15.44 26.19
C ALA A 433 12.17 -15.53 27.13
N ALA A 434 11.69 -14.41 27.67
CA ALA A 434 10.52 -14.38 28.55
C ALA A 434 9.26 -14.90 27.86
N ARG A 435 9.07 -14.57 26.57
CA ARG A 435 7.92 -15.05 25.78
C ARG A 435 8.01 -16.57 25.53
N ARG A 436 9.21 -17.10 25.23
CA ARG A 436 9.41 -18.55 25.09
C ARG A 436 9.14 -19.29 26.41
N GLU A 437 9.63 -18.77 27.53
CA GLU A 437 9.38 -19.35 28.86
C GLU A 437 7.89 -19.34 29.21
N ALA A 438 7.16 -18.31 28.80
CA ALA A 438 5.70 -18.20 28.96
C ALA A 438 4.90 -19.10 28.00
N GLY A 439 5.54 -19.86 27.11
CA GLY A 439 4.89 -20.80 26.18
C GLY A 439 4.44 -20.17 24.85
N PHE A 440 4.88 -18.96 24.51
CA PHE A 440 4.53 -18.26 23.28
C PHE A 440 5.59 -18.39 22.18
N GLY A 441 6.49 -19.39 22.27
CA GLY A 441 7.56 -19.59 21.29
C GLY A 441 7.09 -19.69 19.85
N ASP A 442 5.97 -20.37 19.59
CA ASP A 442 5.37 -20.57 18.26
C ASP A 442 4.76 -19.29 17.67
N TYR A 443 4.65 -18.23 18.45
CA TYR A 443 4.14 -16.92 18.03
C TYR A 443 5.24 -15.92 17.68
N LEU A 444 6.49 -16.26 17.98
CA LEU A 444 7.64 -15.41 17.68
C LEU A 444 8.14 -15.70 16.26
N SER A 445 8.34 -14.65 15.48
CA SER A 445 8.92 -14.80 14.14
C SER A 445 10.36 -15.29 14.20
N PRO A 446 10.81 -16.13 13.25
CA PRO A 446 12.19 -16.62 13.20
C PRO A 446 13.25 -15.53 13.09
N ASP A 447 12.89 -14.37 12.51
CA ASP A 447 13.76 -13.19 12.43
C ASP A 447 13.78 -12.34 13.71
N GLY A 448 13.04 -12.75 14.75
CA GLY A 448 13.00 -12.02 16.02
C GLY A 448 12.25 -10.67 15.99
N GLN A 449 11.58 -10.34 14.91
CA GLN A 449 10.96 -9.02 14.74
C GLN A 449 9.51 -8.92 15.20
N ILE A 450 8.79 -10.05 15.31
CA ILE A 450 7.34 -10.05 15.59
C ILE A 450 6.99 -11.05 16.70
N ASP A 451 6.14 -10.61 17.64
CA ASP A 451 5.37 -11.45 18.54
C ASP A 451 3.89 -11.41 18.14
N ALA A 452 3.45 -12.42 17.43
CA ALA A 452 2.07 -12.56 16.97
C ALA A 452 1.07 -12.84 18.09
N SER A 453 1.52 -13.24 19.28
CA SER A 453 0.62 -13.59 20.39
C SER A 453 -0.12 -12.38 20.98
N THR A 454 0.32 -11.17 20.61
CA THR A 454 -0.25 -9.91 21.10
C THR A 454 -1.29 -9.32 20.16
N CYS A 455 -1.45 -9.86 18.94
CA CYS A 455 -2.51 -9.41 18.03
C CYS A 455 -3.90 -9.89 18.47
N LEU A 456 -4.93 -9.23 17.95
CA LEU A 456 -6.33 -9.51 18.31
C LEU A 456 -6.75 -10.95 17.93
N PHE A 457 -6.21 -11.48 16.80
CA PHE A 457 -6.52 -12.80 16.28
C PHE A 457 -5.25 -13.63 16.03
N PRO A 458 -4.50 -14.01 17.08
CA PRO A 458 -3.18 -14.62 16.90
C PRO A 458 -3.23 -15.97 16.19
N GLU A 459 -4.34 -16.71 16.24
CA GLU A 459 -4.46 -18.01 15.58
C GLU A 459 -4.85 -17.91 14.10
N SER A 460 -5.32 -16.75 13.63
CA SER A 460 -5.74 -16.52 12.26
C SER A 460 -5.09 -15.29 11.64
N THR A 461 -3.87 -14.97 12.07
CA THR A 461 -3.03 -13.92 11.49
C THR A 461 -1.76 -14.51 10.90
N TRP A 462 -1.52 -14.25 9.61
CA TRP A 462 -0.32 -14.62 8.87
C TRP A 462 0.54 -13.38 8.58
N PHE A 463 1.84 -13.58 8.58
CA PHE A 463 2.82 -12.52 8.34
C PHE A 463 3.70 -12.85 7.14
N ILE A 464 3.79 -11.93 6.18
CA ILE A 464 4.57 -12.12 4.94
C ILE A 464 5.70 -11.11 4.92
N LYS A 465 6.95 -11.59 5.09
CA LYS A 465 8.15 -10.76 4.96
C LYS A 465 8.52 -10.57 3.49
N GLY A 466 8.94 -9.37 3.10
CA GLY A 466 9.37 -9.05 1.75
C GLY A 466 8.22 -8.72 0.77
N SER A 467 6.97 -8.66 1.24
CA SER A 467 5.82 -8.24 0.43
C SER A 467 5.39 -6.83 0.80
N SER A 468 5.29 -5.94 -0.18
CA SER A 468 4.81 -4.56 0.02
C SER A 468 3.28 -4.49 -0.01
N HIS A 469 2.72 -3.34 0.40
CA HIS A 469 1.28 -3.10 0.48
C HIS A 469 0.52 -3.45 -0.81
N SER A 470 1.10 -3.18 -1.96
CA SER A 470 0.47 -3.38 -3.28
C SER A 470 0.83 -4.70 -3.95
N ASN A 471 1.72 -5.50 -3.38
CA ASN A 471 2.11 -6.79 -3.95
C ASN A 471 1.10 -7.87 -3.60
N TRP A 472 0.89 -8.76 -4.56
CA TRP A 472 -0.03 -9.89 -4.45
C TRP A 472 0.63 -11.11 -5.07
N SER A 473 0.65 -12.22 -4.35
CA SER A 473 1.05 -13.52 -4.88
C SER A 473 -0.16 -14.41 -5.08
N ASP A 474 -0.05 -15.38 -5.98
CA ASP A 474 -1.08 -16.40 -6.16
C ASP A 474 -1.38 -17.18 -4.87
N TRP A 475 -0.34 -17.43 -4.08
CA TRP A 475 -0.45 -18.06 -2.77
C TRP A 475 -1.29 -17.24 -1.79
N GLU A 476 -0.98 -15.95 -1.69
CA GLU A 476 -1.68 -15.02 -0.82
C GLU A 476 -3.15 -14.90 -1.17
N LEU A 477 -3.45 -14.78 -2.47
CA LEU A 477 -4.81 -14.78 -2.96
C LEU A 477 -5.53 -16.06 -2.59
N ARG A 478 -4.89 -17.23 -2.74
CA ARG A 478 -5.48 -18.51 -2.35
C ARG A 478 -5.82 -18.55 -0.86
N LEU A 479 -4.90 -18.12 0.01
CA LEU A 479 -5.14 -18.06 1.44
C LEU A 479 -6.32 -17.15 1.80
N LEU A 480 -6.42 -15.97 1.18
CA LEU A 480 -7.53 -15.05 1.37
C LEU A 480 -8.88 -15.71 1.00
N TYR A 481 -8.92 -16.48 -0.10
CA TYR A 481 -10.12 -17.23 -0.48
C TYR A 481 -10.45 -18.34 0.50
N ASP A 482 -9.45 -19.08 0.95
CA ASP A 482 -9.65 -20.14 1.94
C ASP A 482 -10.20 -19.56 3.25
N ILE A 483 -9.68 -18.42 3.72
CA ILE A 483 -10.22 -17.73 4.90
C ILE A 483 -11.69 -17.32 4.69
N ALA A 484 -11.99 -16.68 3.56
CA ALA A 484 -13.30 -16.10 3.30
C ALA A 484 -14.39 -17.17 3.06
N SER A 485 -14.01 -18.36 2.55
CA SER A 485 -14.96 -19.42 2.13
C SER A 485 -15.02 -20.63 3.04
N SER A 486 -14.07 -20.82 3.94
CA SER A 486 -14.02 -21.99 4.81
C SER A 486 -15.29 -22.17 5.64
N LYS A 487 -15.72 -23.42 5.81
CA LYS A 487 -16.87 -23.78 6.65
C LYS A 487 -16.57 -23.72 8.15
N GLU A 488 -15.31 -23.72 8.50
CA GLU A 488 -14.82 -23.61 9.86
C GLU A 488 -13.79 -22.50 9.92
N GLN A 489 -13.58 -21.92 11.10
CA GLN A 489 -12.54 -20.91 11.29
C GLN A 489 -11.18 -21.48 10.90
N LEU A 490 -10.59 -20.95 9.84
CA LEU A 490 -9.25 -21.34 9.43
C LEU A 490 -8.21 -20.75 10.39
N THR A 491 -7.27 -21.58 10.83
CA THR A 491 -6.16 -21.15 11.68
C THR A 491 -4.81 -21.43 11.01
N VAL A 492 -3.77 -20.81 11.51
CA VAL A 492 -2.39 -21.02 11.06
C VAL A 492 -1.92 -22.47 11.23
N LYS A 493 -2.63 -23.29 12.04
CA LYS A 493 -2.34 -24.70 12.28
C LYS A 493 -3.07 -25.63 11.33
N ASP A 494 -4.25 -25.21 10.83
CA ASP A 494 -5.12 -26.01 9.97
C ASP A 494 -4.87 -25.73 8.48
N SER A 495 -4.16 -24.66 8.20
CA SER A 495 -3.80 -24.26 6.85
C SER A 495 -2.85 -25.28 6.22
N CYS A 496 -3.10 -25.64 4.96
CA CYS A 496 -2.14 -26.39 4.15
C CYS A 496 -0.89 -25.57 3.80
N TRP A 497 -0.85 -24.33 4.19
CA TRP A 497 0.22 -23.37 3.98
C TRP A 497 1.31 -23.52 5.03
N PRO A 498 2.55 -23.20 4.69
CA PRO A 498 3.69 -23.69 5.46
C PRO A 498 3.77 -23.17 6.89
N SER A 499 3.35 -21.97 7.19
CA SER A 499 3.39 -21.45 8.57
C SER A 499 2.75 -20.09 8.73
N ARG A 500 2.64 -19.61 9.98
CA ARG A 500 2.25 -18.24 10.34
C ARG A 500 3.16 -17.19 9.72
N PHE A 501 4.47 -17.46 9.68
CA PHE A 501 5.49 -16.58 9.13
C PHE A 501 6.04 -17.14 7.84
N VAL A 502 6.01 -16.34 6.80
CA VAL A 502 6.50 -16.70 5.47
C VAL A 502 7.39 -15.59 4.91
N VAL A 503 8.27 -15.97 4.00
CA VAL A 503 9.13 -15.04 3.25
C VAL A 503 8.72 -15.05 1.80
N TYR A 504 8.61 -13.89 1.22
CA TYR A 504 8.40 -13.69 -0.20
C TYR A 504 9.75 -13.45 -0.88
N SER A 505 10.14 -14.33 -1.79
CA SER A 505 11.38 -14.19 -2.55
C SER A 505 11.09 -13.82 -4.00
N TYR A 506 11.69 -12.72 -4.46
CA TYR A 506 11.73 -12.41 -5.89
C TYR A 506 12.82 -13.22 -6.54
N THR A 507 12.46 -14.27 -7.28
CA THR A 507 13.45 -15.16 -7.91
C THR A 507 14.10 -14.55 -9.14
N ASN A 508 13.49 -13.58 -9.80
CA ASN A 508 14.13 -12.78 -10.87
C ASN A 508 13.18 -11.63 -11.31
N PRO A 509 13.58 -10.36 -11.28
CA PRO A 509 12.73 -9.25 -11.73
C PRO A 509 12.47 -9.25 -13.25
N ASP A 510 13.23 -10.02 -14.03
CA ASP A 510 13.10 -10.10 -15.51
C ASP A 510 12.26 -11.30 -16.01
N GLU A 511 11.83 -12.19 -15.12
CA GLU A 511 10.92 -13.26 -15.47
C GLU A 511 9.55 -12.96 -14.88
N ASP A 512 8.47 -13.18 -15.66
CA ASP A 512 7.06 -13.18 -15.22
C ASP A 512 6.79 -14.28 -14.16
N SER A 513 7.72 -14.47 -13.22
CA SER A 513 7.60 -15.43 -12.14
C SER A 513 6.94 -14.73 -10.94
N ASP A 514 5.71 -15.10 -10.66
CA ASP A 514 5.10 -14.89 -9.36
C ASP A 514 6.11 -15.33 -8.29
N GLY A 515 6.51 -14.40 -7.40
CA GLY A 515 7.53 -14.69 -6.39
C GLY A 515 7.17 -15.93 -5.58
N GLU A 516 8.15 -16.71 -5.20
CA GLU A 516 7.96 -17.90 -4.38
C GLU A 516 7.78 -17.50 -2.91
N ILE A 517 6.86 -18.17 -2.24
CA ILE A 517 6.63 -18.02 -0.80
C ILE A 517 7.09 -19.28 -0.09
N GLU A 518 7.93 -19.09 0.89
CA GLU A 518 8.48 -20.16 1.71
C GLU A 518 8.17 -19.93 3.20
N ALA A 519 8.12 -21.01 3.98
CA ALA A 519 8.12 -20.89 5.42
C ALA A 519 9.36 -20.14 5.89
N MET A 520 9.19 -19.15 6.74
CA MET A 520 10.31 -18.41 7.31
C MET A 520 11.09 -19.30 8.26
N THR A 521 12.40 -19.26 8.12
CA THR A 521 13.39 -19.91 8.99
C THR A 521 14.44 -18.89 9.40
N THR A 522 15.29 -19.24 10.35
CA THR A 522 16.46 -18.41 10.72
C THR A 522 17.53 -18.35 9.61
N GLU A 523 17.40 -19.17 8.56
CA GLU A 523 18.35 -19.21 7.44
C GLU A 523 17.91 -18.37 6.25
N ASN A 524 16.57 -18.22 6.04
CA ASN A 524 16.01 -17.45 4.93
C ASN A 524 15.34 -16.13 5.37
N CYS A 525 15.37 -15.80 6.66
CA CYS A 525 14.75 -14.59 7.18
C CYS A 525 15.54 -13.30 6.87
N ASP A 526 16.85 -13.41 6.63
CA ASP A 526 17.68 -12.29 6.18
C ASP A 526 17.49 -12.07 4.67
N THR A 527 16.40 -11.45 4.31
CA THR A 527 16.25 -10.96 2.94
C THR A 527 17.06 -9.69 2.78
N GLU A 528 18.38 -9.83 2.58
CA GLU A 528 19.28 -8.71 2.22
C GLU A 528 18.95 -8.07 0.85
N ASN A 529 17.78 -8.36 0.28
CA ASN A 529 17.38 -7.95 -1.06
C ASN A 529 17.02 -6.47 -1.20
N TRP A 530 17.30 -5.64 -0.17
CA TRP A 530 17.11 -4.18 -0.24
C TRP A 530 18.43 -3.39 -0.21
N GLU A 531 19.55 -4.03 -0.45
CA GLU A 531 20.69 -3.27 -0.92
C GLU A 531 20.38 -2.75 -2.32
N ALA A 532 19.91 -1.51 -2.36
CA ALA A 532 19.97 -0.73 -3.58
C ALA A 532 21.32 -1.00 -4.25
N ASP A 533 21.27 -1.41 -5.50
CA ASP A 533 22.38 -1.70 -6.41
C ASP A 533 23.75 -1.21 -5.90
N ASP A 534 24.54 -2.11 -5.32
CA ASP A 534 25.87 -1.84 -4.74
C ASP A 534 26.87 -1.27 -5.76
N SER A 535 26.50 -1.22 -7.03
CA SER A 535 27.29 -0.54 -8.07
C SER A 535 27.47 0.96 -7.77
N ALA A 536 26.53 1.56 -7.03
CA ALA A 536 26.63 2.95 -6.58
C ALA A 536 27.55 3.12 -5.36
N LYS A 537 27.66 2.13 -4.46
CA LYS A 537 28.52 2.20 -3.25
C LYS A 537 30.02 2.19 -3.59
N ASN A 538 30.43 1.52 -4.68
CA ASN A 538 31.84 1.35 -5.07
C ASN A 538 32.36 2.42 -6.03
N ALA A 539 31.56 3.36 -6.49
CA ALA A 539 32.02 4.43 -7.35
C ALA A 539 32.76 5.51 -6.54
N ASN A 540 33.96 5.87 -6.99
CA ASN A 540 34.73 6.98 -6.40
C ASN A 540 33.85 8.25 -6.33
N PRO A 541 33.77 8.94 -5.16
CA PRO A 541 32.96 10.14 -5.00
C PRO A 541 33.18 11.18 -6.10
N PHE A 542 34.40 11.30 -6.59
CA PHE A 542 34.73 12.19 -7.70
C PHE A 542 34.11 11.75 -9.04
N GLN A 543 33.99 10.47 -9.30
CA GLN A 543 33.33 9.95 -10.51
C GLN A 543 31.79 10.12 -10.43
N LYS A 544 31.19 9.96 -9.25
CA LYS A 544 29.79 10.26 -8.98
C LYS A 544 29.47 11.72 -9.27
N VAL A 545 30.29 12.64 -8.77
CA VAL A 545 30.17 14.08 -9.00
C VAL A 545 30.31 14.42 -10.49
N ILE A 546 31.27 13.82 -11.22
CA ILE A 546 31.43 14.06 -12.65
C ILE A 546 30.22 13.51 -13.45
N LYS A 547 29.70 12.33 -13.09
CA LYS A 547 28.51 11.74 -13.72
C LYS A 547 27.29 12.67 -13.49
N ALA A 548 27.08 13.10 -12.27
CA ALA A 548 26.01 14.02 -11.91
C ALA A 548 26.11 15.38 -12.61
N ILE A 549 27.31 15.98 -12.67
CA ILE A 549 27.54 17.22 -13.39
C ILE A 549 27.22 17.07 -14.88
N LYS A 550 27.65 15.99 -15.52
CA LYS A 550 27.35 15.72 -16.96
C LYS A 550 25.85 15.58 -17.20
N VAL A 551 25.15 14.86 -16.37
CA VAL A 551 23.70 14.66 -16.45
C VAL A 551 22.98 15.99 -16.22
N TRP A 552 23.41 16.75 -15.21
CA TRP A 552 22.84 18.08 -14.87
C TRP A 552 23.05 19.10 -16.00
N PHE A 553 24.23 19.16 -16.60
CA PHE A 553 24.47 20.01 -17.77
C PHE A 553 23.70 19.53 -19.01
N GLY A 554 23.52 18.23 -19.20
CA GLY A 554 22.68 17.68 -20.25
C GLY A 554 21.22 18.12 -20.10
N TRP A 555 20.69 18.01 -18.89
CA TRP A 555 19.34 18.44 -18.55
C TRP A 555 19.16 19.96 -18.65
N LEU A 556 20.07 20.76 -18.08
CA LEU A 556 20.04 22.22 -18.22
C LEU A 556 20.09 22.65 -19.69
N ARG A 557 20.88 21.95 -20.51
CA ARG A 557 20.95 22.21 -21.94
C ARG A 557 19.63 21.87 -22.63
N ALA A 558 19.03 20.74 -22.32
CA ALA A 558 17.73 20.34 -22.85
C ALA A 558 16.62 21.31 -22.40
N LEU A 559 16.62 21.71 -21.14
CA LEU A 559 15.71 22.71 -20.60
C LEU A 559 15.90 24.07 -21.27
N PHE A 560 17.15 24.51 -21.48
CA PHE A 560 17.48 25.77 -22.16
C PHE A 560 17.08 25.73 -23.64
N ASP A 561 17.32 24.59 -24.30
CA ASP A 561 16.92 24.38 -25.71
C ASP A 561 15.38 24.36 -25.83
N LYS A 562 14.65 23.75 -24.90
CA LYS A 562 13.17 23.76 -24.88
C LYS A 562 12.58 25.15 -24.54
N LEU A 563 13.21 25.92 -23.64
CA LEU A 563 12.70 27.24 -23.23
C LEU A 563 13.06 28.38 -24.19
N PHE A 564 14.14 28.26 -24.95
CA PHE A 564 14.70 29.38 -25.75
C PHE A 564 14.86 29.09 -27.24
N ARG A 565 14.69 27.85 -27.72
CA ARG A 565 14.56 27.59 -29.16
C ARG A 565 13.08 27.70 -29.55
N LYS A 566 12.78 28.81 -30.24
CA LYS A 566 11.56 28.96 -31.00
C LYS A 566 11.62 28.16 -32.28
#